data_56a328b848c1ed7a537f745e73d54aa4
#
_entry.id   56a328b848c1ed7a537f745e73d54aa4
#
_cell.length_a   1.000
_cell.length_b   1.000
_cell.length_c   1.000
_cell.angle_alpha   90.00
_cell.angle_beta   90.00
_cell.angle_gamma   90.00
#
_symmetry.space_group_name_H-M   'P 1'
#
loop_
_entity.id
_entity.type
_entity.pdbx_description
1 polymer ?
#
loop_
_entity_poly.entity_id
_entity_poly.type
_entity_poly.pdbx_seq_one_letter_code
_entity_poly.pdbx_strand_id
1 'polypeptide(L)'
;MTKIAKQLTELIGNTPLLELNKFSKAKNIETPIIAKIEYFNPGGSVKDRIALAMIEDAETKGLLKPGATIIEPTSGNTGVGLALVSAVKGYKLILTMPDTMSVERRNLVKAYGAEVRLTPGKDGMPGAIRAAEALRDSIPGSIILQQFENQANPAKHYATTGPEIWKQTDGEVDIFVGGVGTGGTISGVAKYLKEQKPDVKIIAVEPLSSPVLNGGKSGPHKIQGIGAGFVPKTYDATLIDEVFDVENDNAIRTGREIAQQEGLLVGISAGAALYAASEIARRPENKGKKIVVLLPDTGERYLSTVLYAFEEYPL
;
A
#
# COMPACT_ATOMS: atom_id res chain seq x y z
N MET A 1 -1.68 1.73 30.73
CA MET A 1 -0.28 1.35 30.98
C MET A 1 0.40 1.18 29.62
N THR A 2 1.49 1.92 29.41
CA THR A 2 2.34 1.75 28.22
C THR A 2 3.06 0.42 28.33
N LYS A 3 2.69 -0.53 27.49
CA LYS A 3 3.33 -1.84 27.45
C LYS A 3 4.60 -1.75 26.62
N ILE A 4 5.72 -2.16 27.16
CA ILE A 4 6.96 -2.29 26.39
C ILE A 4 6.79 -3.44 25.40
N ALA A 5 6.90 -3.17 24.09
CA ALA A 5 6.87 -4.18 23.05
C ALA A 5 8.11 -5.09 23.16
N LYS A 6 7.91 -6.38 22.97
CA LYS A 6 8.99 -7.39 23.03
C LYS A 6 9.55 -7.71 21.65
N GLN A 7 8.80 -7.45 20.62
CA GLN A 7 9.19 -7.65 19.23
C GLN A 7 8.72 -6.47 18.38
N LEU A 8 9.47 -6.13 17.35
CA LEU A 8 9.12 -5.01 16.45
C LEU A 8 7.78 -5.22 15.75
N THR A 9 7.39 -6.46 15.47
CA THR A 9 6.11 -6.81 14.85
C THR A 9 4.88 -6.44 15.69
N GLU A 10 5.03 -6.30 17.01
CA GLU A 10 3.96 -5.82 17.91
C GLU A 10 3.62 -4.33 17.69
N LEU A 11 4.50 -3.58 17.01
CA LEU A 11 4.32 -2.17 16.72
C LEU A 11 3.68 -1.94 15.33
N ILE A 12 3.39 -2.99 14.58
CA ILE A 12 2.72 -2.89 13.28
C ILE A 12 1.23 -2.58 13.49
N GLY A 13 0.74 -1.57 12.79
CA GLY A 13 -0.63 -1.12 12.91
C GLY A 13 -0.80 0.02 13.93
N ASN A 14 -2.03 0.26 14.36
CA ASN A 14 -2.41 1.37 15.23
C ASN A 14 -1.87 2.73 14.73
N THR A 15 -1.82 2.91 13.42
CA THR A 15 -1.32 4.12 12.78
C THR A 15 -2.29 5.29 13.03
N PRO A 16 -1.78 6.53 13.09
CA PRO A 16 -2.60 7.68 13.42
C PRO A 16 -3.51 8.12 12.27
N LEU A 17 -4.58 8.84 12.63
CA LEU A 17 -5.33 9.72 11.75
C LEU A 17 -4.86 11.16 11.95
N LEU A 18 -4.79 11.92 10.87
CA LEU A 18 -4.51 13.37 10.88
C LEU A 18 -5.50 14.10 9.99
N GLU A 19 -6.17 15.12 10.53
CA GLU A 19 -6.99 16.03 9.74
C GLU A 19 -6.09 17.01 8.95
N LEU A 20 -6.30 17.11 7.64
CA LEU A 20 -5.46 17.87 6.73
C LEU A 20 -5.93 19.33 6.61
N ASN A 21 -5.82 20.10 7.67
CA ASN A 21 -6.37 21.45 7.77
C ASN A 21 -5.70 22.47 6.87
N LYS A 22 -4.36 22.49 6.80
CA LYS A 22 -3.62 23.43 5.98
C LYS A 22 -3.76 23.10 4.49
N PHE A 23 -3.70 21.82 4.16
CA PHE A 23 -3.91 21.33 2.79
C PHE A 23 -5.32 21.69 2.30
N SER A 24 -6.35 21.37 3.08
CA SER A 24 -7.74 21.68 2.74
C SER A 24 -7.97 23.18 2.54
N LYS A 25 -7.41 24.01 3.44
CA LYS A 25 -7.47 25.47 3.31
C LYS A 25 -6.79 25.98 2.04
N ALA A 26 -5.59 25.49 1.72
CA ALA A 26 -4.84 25.86 0.53
C ALA A 26 -5.57 25.50 -0.78
N LYS A 27 -6.38 24.44 -0.72
CA LYS A 27 -7.18 23.95 -1.86
C LYS A 27 -8.62 24.45 -1.87
N ASN A 28 -9.02 25.32 -0.95
CA ASN A 28 -10.40 25.80 -0.77
C ASN A 28 -11.41 24.63 -0.65
N ILE A 29 -11.06 23.63 0.16
CA ILE A 29 -11.90 22.46 0.45
C ILE A 29 -12.53 22.66 1.83
N GLU A 30 -13.87 22.69 1.89
CA GLU A 30 -14.63 22.85 3.15
C GLU A 30 -14.88 21.50 3.84
N THR A 31 -14.96 20.40 3.05
CA THR A 31 -15.22 19.07 3.55
C THR A 31 -13.95 18.50 4.22
N PRO A 32 -14.01 18.04 5.50
CA PRO A 32 -12.85 17.51 6.18
C PRO A 32 -12.22 16.30 5.48
N ILE A 33 -10.92 16.36 5.22
CA ILE A 33 -10.13 15.24 4.73
C ILE A 33 -9.21 14.76 5.85
N ILE A 34 -9.30 13.48 6.19
CA ILE A 34 -8.57 12.84 7.29
C ILE A 34 -7.64 11.79 6.69
N ALA A 35 -6.35 11.91 6.95
CA ALA A 35 -5.34 10.99 6.45
C ALA A 35 -5.07 9.85 7.43
N LYS A 36 -5.20 8.59 7.00
CA LYS A 36 -4.67 7.40 7.68
C LYS A 36 -3.21 7.23 7.27
N ILE A 37 -2.28 7.51 8.18
CA ILE A 37 -0.86 7.65 7.85
C ILE A 37 -0.13 6.34 8.11
N GLU A 38 0.00 5.51 7.07
CA GLU A 38 0.56 4.16 7.17
C GLU A 38 2.10 4.10 7.23
N TYR A 39 2.81 5.22 6.98
CA TYR A 39 4.25 5.21 7.15
C TYR A 39 4.70 5.17 8.62
N PHE A 40 3.80 5.31 9.58
CA PHE A 40 4.09 5.07 10.99
C PHE A 40 4.25 3.59 11.35
N ASN A 41 3.97 2.66 10.44
CA ASN A 41 4.42 1.30 10.61
C ASN A 41 5.96 1.22 10.67
N PRO A 42 6.55 0.25 11.41
CA PRO A 42 8.00 0.15 11.59
C PRO A 42 8.83 0.11 10.31
N GLY A 43 8.32 -0.55 9.27
CA GLY A 43 8.94 -0.61 7.96
C GLY A 43 8.53 0.54 7.03
N GLY A 44 7.79 1.54 7.52
CA GLY A 44 7.43 2.75 6.79
C GLY A 44 6.34 2.60 5.74
N SER A 45 5.51 1.55 5.80
CA SER A 45 4.38 1.39 4.88
C SER A 45 3.26 0.49 5.39
N VAL A 46 2.10 0.60 4.75
CA VAL A 46 0.93 -0.27 4.94
C VAL A 46 1.24 -1.77 4.72
N LYS A 47 2.28 -2.09 3.97
CA LYS A 47 2.65 -3.46 3.62
C LYS A 47 3.25 -4.26 4.77
N ASP A 48 3.70 -3.60 5.83
CA ASP A 48 4.13 -4.30 7.05
C ASP A 48 3.00 -5.16 7.61
N ARG A 49 1.76 -4.67 7.53
CA ARG A 49 0.56 -5.39 7.98
C ARG A 49 0.38 -6.72 7.25
N ILE A 50 0.41 -6.69 5.92
CA ILE A 50 0.18 -7.90 5.13
C ILE A 50 1.39 -8.83 5.14
N ALA A 51 2.60 -8.31 5.23
CA ALA A 51 3.80 -9.13 5.38
C ALA A 51 3.72 -10.00 6.63
N LEU A 52 3.37 -9.40 7.77
CA LEU A 52 3.15 -10.15 9.02
C LEU A 52 2.00 -11.16 8.87
N ALA A 53 0.87 -10.72 8.32
CA ALA A 53 -0.32 -11.57 8.20
C ALA A 53 -0.10 -12.80 7.31
N MET A 54 0.54 -12.61 6.15
CA MET A 54 0.80 -13.73 5.22
C MET A 54 1.80 -14.75 5.81
N ILE A 55 2.81 -14.27 6.56
CA ILE A 55 3.75 -15.16 7.26
C ILE A 55 3.02 -15.93 8.36
N GLU A 56 2.25 -15.26 9.23
CA GLU A 56 1.50 -15.89 10.32
C GLU A 56 0.44 -16.87 9.83
N ASP A 57 -0.23 -16.56 8.72
CA ASP A 57 -1.17 -17.47 8.07
C ASP A 57 -0.47 -18.73 7.55
N ALA A 58 0.69 -18.59 6.92
CA ALA A 58 1.49 -19.72 6.45
C ALA A 58 2.02 -20.59 7.60
N GLU A 59 2.44 -19.97 8.73
CA GLU A 59 2.81 -20.67 9.96
C GLU A 59 1.63 -21.48 10.51
N THR A 60 0.45 -20.84 10.63
CA THR A 60 -0.77 -21.45 11.18
C THR A 60 -1.24 -22.64 10.33
N LYS A 61 -1.10 -22.54 9.02
CA LYS A 61 -1.42 -23.61 8.06
C LYS A 61 -0.35 -24.72 7.98
N GLY A 62 0.76 -24.57 8.70
CA GLY A 62 1.90 -25.51 8.65
C GLY A 62 2.67 -25.51 7.33
N LEU A 63 2.45 -24.50 6.49
CA LEU A 63 3.14 -24.32 5.20
C LEU A 63 4.54 -23.74 5.37
N LEU A 64 4.78 -23.00 6.45
CA LEU A 64 6.05 -22.36 6.77
C LEU A 64 6.58 -22.88 8.10
N LYS A 65 7.70 -23.60 8.06
CA LYS A 65 8.38 -24.14 9.25
C LYS A 65 9.46 -23.17 9.75
N PRO A 66 9.83 -23.19 11.04
CA PRO A 66 10.93 -22.38 11.57
C PRO A 66 12.20 -22.52 10.73
N GLY A 67 12.81 -21.37 10.37
CA GLY A 67 14.03 -21.32 9.57
C GLY A 67 13.85 -21.60 8.06
N ALA A 68 12.63 -21.81 7.59
CA ALA A 68 12.34 -22.02 6.16
C ALA A 68 12.64 -20.76 5.32
N THR A 69 12.65 -20.93 4.02
CA THR A 69 12.89 -19.86 3.04
C THR A 69 11.58 -19.33 2.49
N ILE A 70 11.37 -18.03 2.60
CA ILE A 70 10.30 -17.30 1.93
C ILE A 70 10.87 -16.71 0.65
N ILE A 71 10.10 -16.81 -0.43
CA ILE A 71 10.45 -16.22 -1.73
C ILE A 71 9.29 -15.32 -2.15
N GLU A 72 9.58 -14.12 -2.65
CA GLU A 72 8.52 -13.26 -3.19
C GLU A 72 9.03 -12.46 -4.38
N PRO A 73 8.28 -12.45 -5.52
CA PRO A 73 8.58 -11.59 -6.64
C PRO A 73 8.04 -10.19 -6.37
N THR A 74 8.88 -9.32 -5.84
CA THR A 74 8.49 -7.93 -5.53
C THR A 74 9.70 -7.01 -5.42
N SER A 75 9.55 -5.81 -5.88
CA SER A 75 10.53 -4.72 -5.71
C SER A 75 10.01 -3.57 -4.84
N GLY A 76 8.79 -3.72 -4.32
CA GLY A 76 8.07 -2.67 -3.59
C GLY A 76 8.06 -2.84 -2.07
N ASN A 77 7.15 -2.13 -1.46
CA ASN A 77 6.98 -2.09 0.00
C ASN A 77 6.68 -3.46 0.63
N THR A 78 6.06 -4.38 -0.11
CA THR A 78 5.85 -5.76 0.37
C THR A 78 7.17 -6.46 0.64
N GLY A 79 8.18 -6.29 -0.24
CA GLY A 79 9.52 -6.83 -0.02
C GLY A 79 10.18 -6.27 1.24
N VAL A 80 9.99 -4.97 1.52
CA VAL A 80 10.49 -4.35 2.76
C VAL A 80 9.80 -4.92 4.00
N GLY A 81 8.46 -5.01 3.98
CA GLY A 81 7.70 -5.60 5.08
C GLY A 81 8.07 -7.06 5.33
N LEU A 82 8.20 -7.86 4.26
CA LEU A 82 8.65 -9.24 4.38
C LEU A 82 10.07 -9.35 4.93
N ALA A 83 11.00 -8.47 4.52
CA ALA A 83 12.37 -8.46 5.01
C ALA A 83 12.42 -8.14 6.51
N LEU A 84 11.68 -7.13 6.96
CA LEU A 84 11.54 -6.78 8.37
C LEU A 84 10.97 -7.94 9.19
N VAL A 85 9.86 -8.52 8.77
CA VAL A 85 9.19 -9.61 9.53
C VAL A 85 10.04 -10.88 9.51
N SER A 86 10.67 -11.20 8.38
CA SER A 86 11.58 -12.36 8.29
C SER A 86 12.79 -12.22 9.22
N ALA A 87 13.38 -11.03 9.31
CA ALA A 87 14.47 -10.75 10.25
C ALA A 87 14.04 -10.97 11.71
N VAL A 88 12.84 -10.50 12.10
CA VAL A 88 12.32 -10.67 13.46
C VAL A 88 11.99 -12.12 13.78
N LYS A 89 11.42 -12.87 12.83
CA LYS A 89 10.95 -14.25 13.02
C LYS A 89 12.01 -15.33 12.70
N GLY A 90 13.16 -14.93 12.15
CA GLY A 90 14.27 -15.86 11.84
C GLY A 90 14.07 -16.65 10.54
N TYR A 91 13.33 -16.13 9.58
CA TYR A 91 13.18 -16.73 8.25
C TYR A 91 14.25 -16.23 7.28
N LYS A 92 14.63 -17.08 6.34
CA LYS A 92 15.39 -16.66 5.16
C LYS A 92 14.43 -16.03 4.16
N LEU A 93 14.83 -14.93 3.55
CA LEU A 93 14.02 -14.26 2.53
C LEU A 93 14.83 -14.09 1.25
N ILE A 94 14.26 -14.49 0.13
CA ILE A 94 14.77 -14.24 -1.22
C ILE A 94 13.75 -13.41 -1.97
N LEU A 95 14.16 -12.23 -2.44
CA LEU A 95 13.32 -11.37 -3.28
C LEU A 95 13.83 -11.41 -4.71
N THR A 96 12.93 -11.69 -5.64
CA THR A 96 13.24 -11.60 -7.08
C THR A 96 12.70 -10.30 -7.65
N MET A 97 13.51 -9.58 -8.41
CA MET A 97 13.13 -8.31 -9.00
C MET A 97 13.96 -7.97 -10.24
N PRO A 98 13.41 -7.16 -11.17
CA PRO A 98 14.16 -6.68 -12.32
C PRO A 98 15.39 -5.86 -11.90
N ASP A 99 16.47 -5.94 -12.68
CA ASP A 99 17.72 -5.20 -12.45
C ASP A 99 17.59 -3.69 -12.70
N THR A 100 16.47 -3.24 -13.23
CA THR A 100 16.10 -1.83 -13.38
C THR A 100 15.65 -1.17 -12.07
N MET A 101 15.44 -1.96 -11.01
CA MET A 101 15.07 -1.42 -9.70
C MET A 101 16.23 -0.65 -9.06
N SER A 102 15.92 0.44 -8.38
CA SER A 102 16.93 1.33 -7.79
C SER A 102 17.83 0.62 -6.78
N VAL A 103 19.07 1.11 -6.67
CA VAL A 103 20.06 0.57 -5.73
C VAL A 103 19.60 0.74 -4.29
N GLU A 104 18.94 1.86 -3.98
CA GLU A 104 18.41 2.16 -2.65
C GLU A 104 17.40 1.10 -2.20
N ARG A 105 16.48 0.70 -3.09
CA ARG A 105 15.49 -0.36 -2.80
C ARG A 105 16.14 -1.70 -2.54
N ARG A 106 17.16 -2.06 -3.33
CA ARG A 106 17.92 -3.30 -3.13
C ARG A 106 18.70 -3.27 -1.81
N ASN A 107 19.34 -2.16 -1.50
CA ASN A 107 20.11 -2.01 -0.28
C ASN A 107 19.22 -2.02 0.97
N LEU A 108 18.03 -1.43 0.90
CA LEU A 108 17.08 -1.41 2.02
C LEU A 108 16.70 -2.84 2.44
N VAL A 109 16.32 -3.70 1.52
CA VAL A 109 15.94 -5.09 1.85
C VAL A 109 17.14 -5.94 2.26
N LYS A 110 18.32 -5.70 1.67
CA LYS A 110 19.58 -6.35 2.07
C LYS A 110 20.01 -5.96 3.49
N ALA A 111 19.74 -4.72 3.92
CA ALA A 111 20.02 -4.28 5.28
C ALA A 111 19.24 -5.07 6.34
N TYR A 112 18.06 -5.59 6.00
CA TYR A 112 17.31 -6.53 6.84
C TYR A 112 17.79 -8.00 6.71
N GLY A 113 18.79 -8.27 5.86
CA GLY A 113 19.32 -9.63 5.66
C GLY A 113 18.66 -10.41 4.51
N ALA A 114 17.80 -9.78 3.72
CA ALA A 114 17.19 -10.44 2.56
C ALA A 114 18.21 -10.64 1.43
N GLU A 115 18.12 -11.79 0.76
CA GLU A 115 18.82 -12.05 -0.49
C GLU A 115 18.04 -11.45 -1.66
N VAL A 116 18.72 -10.77 -2.58
CA VAL A 116 18.12 -10.20 -3.79
C VAL A 116 18.63 -10.94 -5.02
N ARG A 117 17.70 -11.51 -5.78
CA ARG A 117 17.97 -12.13 -7.09
C ARG A 117 17.44 -11.21 -8.20
N LEU A 118 18.37 -10.66 -8.97
CA LEU A 118 18.04 -9.78 -10.09
C LEU A 118 17.70 -10.60 -11.33
N THR A 119 16.68 -10.16 -12.06
CA THR A 119 16.27 -10.71 -13.35
C THR A 119 16.47 -9.65 -14.44
N PRO A 120 16.62 -10.03 -15.73
CA PRO A 120 16.76 -9.06 -16.80
C PRO A 120 15.62 -8.06 -16.84
N GLY A 121 15.91 -6.78 -16.88
CA GLY A 121 14.92 -5.70 -16.87
C GLY A 121 13.92 -5.76 -18.01
N LYS A 122 14.35 -6.25 -19.19
CA LYS A 122 13.47 -6.48 -20.35
C LYS A 122 12.32 -7.46 -20.10
N ASP A 123 12.49 -8.36 -19.13
CA ASP A 123 11.49 -9.37 -18.79
C ASP A 123 10.50 -8.87 -17.72
N GLY A 124 10.76 -7.70 -17.13
CA GLY A 124 9.89 -7.04 -16.14
C GLY A 124 9.50 -7.93 -14.97
N MET A 125 8.32 -7.68 -14.38
CA MET A 125 7.78 -8.50 -13.29
C MET A 125 7.48 -9.95 -13.70
N PRO A 126 7.00 -10.28 -14.91
CA PRO A 126 6.88 -11.67 -15.35
C PRO A 126 8.18 -12.46 -15.24
N GLY A 127 9.33 -11.85 -15.55
CA GLY A 127 10.65 -12.47 -15.35
C GLY A 127 10.96 -12.74 -13.88
N ALA A 128 10.65 -11.80 -13.00
CA ALA A 128 10.84 -11.98 -11.57
C ALA A 128 9.95 -13.09 -11.00
N ILE A 129 8.70 -13.19 -11.46
CA ILE A 129 7.77 -14.26 -11.07
C ILE A 129 8.32 -15.64 -11.46
N ARG A 130 8.72 -15.82 -12.72
CA ARG A 130 9.32 -17.10 -13.18
C ARG A 130 10.57 -17.47 -12.37
N ALA A 131 11.41 -16.50 -12.03
CA ALA A 131 12.59 -16.74 -11.20
C ALA A 131 12.22 -17.15 -9.77
N ALA A 132 11.18 -16.55 -9.18
CA ALA A 132 10.67 -16.94 -7.86
C ALA A 132 10.13 -18.38 -7.87
N GLU A 133 9.36 -18.75 -8.88
CA GLU A 133 8.82 -20.11 -9.05
C GLU A 133 9.94 -21.14 -9.20
N ALA A 134 10.94 -20.88 -10.05
CA ALA A 134 12.09 -21.76 -10.22
C ALA A 134 12.91 -21.93 -8.91
N LEU A 135 13.07 -20.86 -8.14
CA LEU A 135 13.73 -20.93 -6.82
C LEU A 135 12.92 -21.76 -5.84
N ARG A 136 11.59 -21.55 -5.76
CA ARG A 136 10.70 -22.36 -4.92
C ARG A 136 10.83 -23.85 -5.24
N ASP A 137 10.84 -24.21 -6.51
CA ASP A 137 10.92 -25.61 -6.94
C ASP A 137 12.29 -26.23 -6.65
N SER A 138 13.35 -25.40 -6.57
CA SER A 138 14.72 -25.85 -6.28
C SER A 138 15.08 -25.87 -4.78
N ILE A 139 14.33 -25.18 -3.92
CA ILE A 139 14.62 -25.06 -2.49
C ILE A 139 13.53 -25.80 -1.69
N PRO A 140 13.82 -27.00 -1.15
CA PRO A 140 12.84 -27.76 -0.40
C PRO A 140 12.27 -27.00 0.80
N GLY A 141 10.94 -26.99 0.94
CA GLY A 141 10.24 -26.33 2.04
C GLY A 141 10.15 -24.81 1.93
N SER A 142 10.58 -24.22 0.80
CA SER A 142 10.36 -22.80 0.51
C SER A 142 8.94 -22.54 0.02
N ILE A 143 8.44 -21.32 0.25
CA ILE A 143 7.10 -20.90 -0.21
C ILE A 143 7.16 -19.52 -0.86
N ILE A 144 6.19 -19.26 -1.76
CA ILE A 144 5.85 -17.93 -2.27
C ILE A 144 4.53 -17.53 -1.60
N LEU A 145 4.49 -16.34 -1.00
CA LEU A 145 3.32 -15.87 -0.23
C LEU A 145 2.19 -15.32 -1.12
N GLN A 146 2.50 -14.85 -2.33
CA GLN A 146 1.54 -14.42 -3.36
C GLN A 146 0.61 -13.28 -2.92
N GLN A 147 1.15 -12.10 -2.68
CA GLN A 147 0.41 -10.95 -2.17
C GLN A 147 -0.88 -10.58 -2.94
N PHE A 148 -0.97 -10.90 -4.23
CA PHE A 148 -2.14 -10.58 -5.08
C PHE A 148 -3.27 -11.62 -5.00
N GLU A 149 -3.03 -12.77 -4.37
CA GLU A 149 -3.98 -13.89 -4.27
C GLU A 149 -4.25 -14.30 -2.83
N ASN A 150 -3.32 -14.04 -1.91
CA ASN A 150 -3.37 -14.50 -0.54
C ASN A 150 -4.44 -13.76 0.28
N GLN A 151 -5.46 -14.48 0.71
CA GLN A 151 -6.58 -13.92 1.44
C GLN A 151 -6.24 -13.43 2.86
N ALA A 152 -5.07 -13.78 3.40
CA ALA A 152 -4.56 -13.18 4.64
C ALA A 152 -4.31 -11.65 4.48
N ASN A 153 -4.11 -11.18 3.25
CA ASN A 153 -3.95 -9.76 2.92
C ASN A 153 -5.24 -8.96 3.25
N PRO A 154 -6.38 -9.14 2.55
CA PRO A 154 -7.59 -8.40 2.91
C PRO A 154 -8.10 -8.73 4.33
N ALA A 155 -7.93 -9.96 4.80
CA ALA A 155 -8.31 -10.35 6.16
C ALA A 155 -7.58 -9.52 7.24
N LYS A 156 -6.28 -9.19 7.05
CA LYS A 156 -5.54 -8.33 7.96
C LYS A 156 -6.11 -6.93 8.04
N HIS A 157 -6.49 -6.36 6.91
CA HIS A 157 -7.09 -5.02 6.87
C HIS A 157 -8.51 -5.00 7.47
N TYR A 158 -9.26 -6.05 7.26
CA TYR A 158 -10.55 -6.25 7.92
C TYR A 158 -10.41 -6.32 9.45
N ALA A 159 -9.41 -7.05 9.93
CA ALA A 159 -9.19 -7.26 11.35
C ALA A 159 -8.50 -6.07 12.08
N THR A 160 -7.80 -5.19 11.35
CA THR A 160 -6.99 -4.12 11.96
C THR A 160 -7.29 -2.74 11.40
N THR A 161 -7.00 -2.48 10.13
CA THR A 161 -7.09 -1.14 9.52
C THR A 161 -8.51 -0.59 9.53
N GLY A 162 -9.49 -1.41 9.19
CA GLY A 162 -10.92 -1.05 9.25
C GLY A 162 -11.37 -0.68 10.66
N PRO A 163 -11.18 -1.55 11.68
CA PRO A 163 -11.48 -1.25 13.07
C PRO A 163 -10.76 -0.02 13.62
N GLU A 164 -9.49 0.18 13.25
CA GLU A 164 -8.72 1.37 13.66
C GLU A 164 -9.38 2.65 13.12
N ILE A 165 -9.71 2.71 11.83
CA ILE A 165 -10.38 3.85 11.21
C ILE A 165 -11.73 4.11 11.91
N TRP A 166 -12.55 3.08 12.08
CA TRP A 166 -13.85 3.18 12.73
C TRP A 166 -13.75 3.75 14.13
N LYS A 167 -12.87 3.20 14.95
CA LYS A 167 -12.66 3.65 16.33
C LYS A 167 -12.09 5.06 16.41
N GLN A 168 -11.12 5.40 15.54
CA GLN A 168 -10.45 6.71 15.55
C GLN A 168 -11.35 7.84 15.04
N THR A 169 -12.42 7.51 14.29
CA THR A 169 -13.42 8.47 13.82
C THR A 169 -14.70 8.47 14.68
N ASP A 170 -14.74 7.70 15.77
CA ASP A 170 -15.95 7.47 16.57
C ASP A 170 -17.14 7.00 15.72
N GLY A 171 -16.86 6.23 14.65
CA GLY A 171 -17.85 5.73 13.71
C GLY A 171 -18.37 6.76 12.68
N GLU A 172 -17.79 7.94 12.64
CA GLU A 172 -18.26 9.04 11.78
C GLU A 172 -17.55 9.12 10.42
N VAL A 173 -17.07 8.01 9.88
CA VAL A 173 -16.55 7.96 8.51
C VAL A 173 -17.69 7.81 7.50
N ASP A 174 -17.74 8.68 6.49
CA ASP A 174 -18.74 8.66 5.42
C ASP A 174 -18.18 8.15 4.11
N ILE A 175 -16.91 8.47 3.83
CA ILE A 175 -16.24 8.09 2.59
C ILE A 175 -14.83 7.59 2.94
N PHE A 176 -14.45 6.43 2.39
CA PHE A 176 -13.08 5.92 2.44
C PHE A 176 -12.46 5.90 1.05
N VAL A 177 -11.27 6.48 0.91
CA VAL A 177 -10.51 6.56 -0.34
C VAL A 177 -9.20 5.80 -0.21
N GLY A 178 -8.92 4.91 -1.14
CA GLY A 178 -7.69 4.12 -1.12
C GLY A 178 -7.20 3.71 -2.50
N GLY A 179 -5.88 3.79 -2.72
CA GLY A 179 -5.23 3.32 -3.94
C GLY A 179 -5.21 1.80 -4.02
N VAL A 180 -5.37 1.25 -5.23
CA VAL A 180 -5.43 -0.19 -5.47
C VAL A 180 -4.14 -0.70 -6.09
N GLY A 181 -3.29 -1.32 -5.26
CA GLY A 181 -2.17 -2.15 -5.70
C GLY A 181 -2.59 -3.62 -5.74
N THR A 182 -2.57 -4.29 -4.57
CA THR A 182 -3.09 -5.65 -4.44
C THR A 182 -4.61 -5.71 -4.25
N GLY A 183 -5.23 -4.60 -3.87
CA GLY A 183 -6.65 -4.55 -3.54
C GLY A 183 -7.01 -4.97 -2.10
N GLY A 184 -6.06 -5.58 -1.38
CA GLY A 184 -6.34 -6.09 -0.04
C GLY A 184 -6.72 -5.01 0.98
N THR A 185 -6.06 -3.85 0.93
CA THR A 185 -6.36 -2.73 1.84
C THR A 185 -7.80 -2.27 1.66
N ILE A 186 -8.17 -1.92 0.43
CA ILE A 186 -9.49 -1.35 0.19
C ILE A 186 -10.60 -2.38 0.42
N SER A 187 -10.39 -3.63 0.02
CA SER A 187 -11.39 -4.69 0.22
C SER A 187 -11.60 -5.02 1.70
N GLY A 188 -10.51 -5.16 2.47
CA GLY A 188 -10.60 -5.46 3.89
C GLY A 188 -11.23 -4.32 4.69
N VAL A 189 -10.81 -3.07 4.44
CA VAL A 189 -11.39 -1.88 5.08
C VAL A 189 -12.85 -1.70 4.68
N ALA A 190 -13.17 -1.80 3.38
CA ALA A 190 -14.53 -1.68 2.86
C ALA A 190 -15.49 -2.68 3.51
N LYS A 191 -15.09 -3.95 3.58
CA LYS A 191 -15.90 -4.99 4.22
C LYS A 191 -16.23 -4.62 5.66
N TYR A 192 -15.23 -4.25 6.44
CA TYR A 192 -15.45 -3.88 7.83
C TYR A 192 -16.34 -2.64 7.98
N LEU A 193 -16.04 -1.56 7.25
CA LEU A 193 -16.78 -0.30 7.37
C LEU A 193 -18.24 -0.46 6.92
N LYS A 194 -18.51 -1.18 5.82
CA LYS A 194 -19.89 -1.44 5.36
C LYS A 194 -20.70 -2.34 6.29
N GLU A 195 -20.04 -3.24 7.04
CA GLU A 195 -20.71 -4.01 8.11
C GLU A 195 -21.12 -3.12 9.29
N GLN A 196 -20.34 -2.06 9.60
CA GLN A 196 -20.68 -1.11 10.67
C GLN A 196 -21.69 -0.04 10.20
N LYS A 197 -21.52 0.48 8.98
CA LYS A 197 -22.30 1.55 8.38
C LYS A 197 -22.50 1.26 6.88
N PRO A 198 -23.61 0.62 6.48
CA PRO A 198 -23.82 0.14 5.10
C PRO A 198 -23.75 1.21 4.00
N ASP A 199 -24.00 2.47 4.35
CA ASP A 199 -23.99 3.62 3.43
C ASP A 199 -22.62 4.31 3.29
N VAL A 200 -21.57 3.83 3.97
CA VAL A 200 -20.21 4.30 3.75
C VAL A 200 -19.83 4.11 2.28
N LYS A 201 -19.37 5.19 1.63
CA LYS A 201 -18.88 5.14 0.26
C LYS A 201 -17.42 4.73 0.19
N ILE A 202 -17.10 3.80 -0.68
CA ILE A 202 -15.76 3.28 -0.89
C ILE A 202 -15.27 3.67 -2.28
N ILE A 203 -14.20 4.47 -2.31
CA ILE A 203 -13.61 4.98 -3.55
C ILE A 203 -12.26 4.32 -3.77
N ALA A 204 -12.17 3.48 -4.78
CA ALA A 204 -10.93 2.89 -5.25
C ALA A 204 -10.19 3.87 -6.17
N VAL A 205 -8.86 3.92 -6.10
CA VAL A 205 -8.06 4.81 -6.95
C VAL A 205 -7.09 3.99 -7.79
N GLU A 206 -7.11 4.26 -9.11
CA GLU A 206 -6.19 3.66 -10.07
C GLU A 206 -5.58 4.71 -11.02
N PRO A 207 -4.46 4.40 -11.73
CA PRO A 207 -3.89 5.32 -12.72
C PRO A 207 -4.78 5.44 -13.96
N LEU A 208 -5.08 6.66 -14.41
CA LEU A 208 -5.85 6.92 -15.64
C LEU A 208 -5.26 6.23 -16.89
N SER A 209 -3.93 6.12 -16.97
CA SER A 209 -3.27 5.44 -18.10
C SER A 209 -3.29 3.90 -18.02
N SER A 210 -3.83 3.34 -16.93
CA SER A 210 -3.97 1.89 -16.71
C SER A 210 -5.28 1.57 -15.97
N PRO A 211 -6.47 1.94 -16.53
CA PRO A 211 -7.75 1.93 -15.82
C PRO A 211 -8.40 0.54 -15.88
N VAL A 212 -7.72 -0.49 -15.41
CA VAL A 212 -8.18 -1.89 -15.50
C VAL A 212 -9.36 -2.20 -14.60
N LEU A 213 -9.52 -1.50 -13.48
CA LEU A 213 -10.66 -1.67 -12.58
C LEU A 213 -11.93 -1.07 -13.18
N ASN A 214 -11.79 -0.01 -13.99
CA ASN A 214 -12.85 0.58 -14.79
C ASN A 214 -13.09 -0.15 -16.14
N GLY A 215 -12.49 -1.32 -16.34
CA GLY A 215 -12.66 -2.15 -17.54
C GLY A 215 -11.82 -1.71 -18.75
N GLY A 216 -10.87 -0.79 -18.54
CA GLY A 216 -9.92 -0.36 -19.56
C GLY A 216 -8.73 -1.30 -19.72
N LYS A 217 -7.78 -0.91 -20.57
CA LYS A 217 -6.56 -1.67 -20.80
C LYS A 217 -5.43 -1.22 -19.87
N SER A 218 -4.59 -2.15 -19.47
CA SER A 218 -3.35 -1.82 -18.76
C SER A 218 -2.41 -0.99 -19.63
N GLY A 219 -1.73 -0.02 -19.02
CA GLY A 219 -0.76 0.83 -19.68
C GLY A 219 0.34 1.30 -18.72
N PRO A 220 1.42 1.89 -19.24
CA PRO A 220 2.49 2.41 -18.41
C PRO A 220 2.04 3.65 -17.62
N HIS A 221 2.47 3.74 -16.37
CA HIS A 221 2.22 4.89 -15.49
C HIS A 221 3.39 5.12 -14.53
N LYS A 222 3.40 6.30 -13.88
CA LYS A 222 4.44 6.71 -12.93
C LYS A 222 4.03 6.53 -11.46
N ILE A 223 2.79 6.13 -11.19
CA ILE A 223 2.24 6.02 -9.83
C ILE A 223 2.65 4.67 -9.22
N GLN A 224 3.85 4.60 -8.67
CA GLN A 224 4.37 3.37 -8.04
C GLN A 224 3.51 2.95 -6.85
N GLY A 225 3.29 1.64 -6.71
CA GLY A 225 2.56 1.04 -5.58
C GLY A 225 1.09 0.72 -5.84
N ILE A 226 0.50 1.27 -6.92
CA ILE A 226 -0.85 0.97 -7.41
C ILE A 226 -0.83 0.63 -8.90
N GLY A 227 -1.96 0.23 -9.46
CA GLY A 227 -2.09 -0.04 -10.90
C GLY A 227 -1.27 -1.25 -11.35
N ALA A 228 -1.57 -2.44 -10.83
CA ALA A 228 -0.85 -3.68 -11.12
C ALA A 228 -0.94 -4.14 -12.59
N GLY A 229 -1.85 -3.55 -13.39
CA GLY A 229 -2.09 -3.91 -14.78
C GLY A 229 -3.05 -5.09 -14.97
N PHE A 230 -3.61 -5.61 -13.88
CA PHE A 230 -4.64 -6.64 -13.84
C PHE A 230 -5.50 -6.46 -12.60
N VAL A 231 -6.67 -7.13 -12.55
CA VAL A 231 -7.54 -7.14 -11.37
C VAL A 231 -7.06 -8.22 -10.40
N PRO A 232 -6.56 -7.86 -9.18
CA PRO A 232 -6.05 -8.84 -8.23
C PRO A 232 -7.17 -9.72 -7.63
N LYS A 233 -6.86 -10.96 -7.25
CA LYS A 233 -7.81 -11.85 -6.57
C LYS A 233 -8.16 -11.41 -5.14
N THR A 234 -7.36 -10.54 -4.56
CA THR A 234 -7.58 -9.91 -3.24
C THR A 234 -8.43 -8.64 -3.32
N TYR A 235 -8.84 -8.23 -4.52
CA TYR A 235 -9.74 -7.10 -4.75
C TYR A 235 -11.19 -7.58 -4.88
N ASP A 236 -12.07 -7.05 -4.05
CA ASP A 236 -13.51 -7.33 -4.10
C ASP A 236 -14.28 -6.12 -4.67
N ALA A 237 -14.58 -6.19 -5.95
CA ALA A 237 -15.29 -5.13 -6.66
C ALA A 237 -16.72 -4.90 -6.15
N THR A 238 -17.33 -5.88 -5.47
CA THR A 238 -18.72 -5.78 -4.95
C THR A 238 -18.84 -4.79 -3.78
N LEU A 239 -17.71 -4.48 -3.14
CA LEU A 239 -17.64 -3.55 -2.01
C LEU A 239 -17.35 -2.11 -2.43
N ILE A 240 -17.01 -1.88 -3.70
CA ILE A 240 -16.55 -0.58 -4.22
C ILE A 240 -17.72 0.18 -4.83
N ASP A 241 -17.88 1.44 -4.42
CA ASP A 241 -18.94 2.31 -4.93
C ASP A 241 -18.50 3.10 -6.16
N GLU A 242 -17.20 3.42 -6.25
CA GLU A 242 -16.63 4.17 -7.37
C GLU A 242 -15.15 3.81 -7.55
N VAL A 243 -14.69 3.78 -8.80
CA VAL A 243 -13.26 3.74 -9.15
C VAL A 243 -12.88 5.08 -9.76
N PHE A 244 -11.94 5.78 -9.13
CA PHE A 244 -11.48 7.11 -9.52
C PHE A 244 -10.12 7.01 -10.23
N ASP A 245 -10.08 7.45 -11.48
CA ASP A 245 -8.86 7.45 -12.30
C ASP A 245 -8.03 8.72 -12.04
N VAL A 246 -6.72 8.57 -11.77
CA VAL A 246 -5.82 9.69 -11.48
C VAL A 246 -4.68 9.78 -12.50
N GLU A 247 -4.44 10.97 -13.02
CA GLU A 247 -3.30 11.27 -13.88
C GLU A 247 -1.98 11.28 -13.07
N ASN A 248 -0.88 10.90 -13.73
CA ASN A 248 0.45 10.90 -13.11
C ASN A 248 0.82 12.24 -12.48
N ASP A 249 0.60 13.34 -13.22
CA ASP A 249 1.00 14.68 -12.82
C ASP A 249 0.19 15.19 -11.63
N ASN A 250 -1.11 14.85 -11.57
CA ASN A 250 -1.95 15.18 -10.43
C ASN A 250 -1.50 14.44 -9.15
N ALA A 251 -1.12 13.17 -9.28
CA ALA A 251 -0.56 12.40 -8.16
C ALA A 251 0.76 13.00 -7.66
N ILE A 252 1.68 13.34 -8.57
CA ILE A 252 2.99 13.91 -8.23
C ILE A 252 2.86 15.29 -7.61
N ARG A 253 2.06 16.18 -8.23
CA ARG A 253 1.81 17.54 -7.71
C ARG A 253 1.22 17.48 -6.30
N THR A 254 0.20 16.67 -6.09
CA THR A 254 -0.46 16.55 -4.78
C THR A 254 0.49 15.96 -3.73
N GLY A 255 1.34 14.98 -4.10
CA GLY A 255 2.37 14.44 -3.21
C GLY A 255 3.42 15.46 -2.78
N ARG A 256 3.79 16.40 -3.66
CA ARG A 256 4.68 17.54 -3.34
C ARG A 256 4.00 18.57 -2.43
N GLU A 257 2.75 18.91 -2.75
CA GLU A 257 1.96 19.91 -2.02
C GLU A 257 1.71 19.50 -0.57
N ILE A 258 1.35 18.23 -0.33
CA ILE A 258 1.09 17.76 1.03
C ILE A 258 2.34 17.80 1.91
N ALA A 259 3.51 17.53 1.34
CA ALA A 259 4.79 17.66 2.05
C ALA A 259 5.07 19.11 2.46
N GLN A 260 4.78 20.07 1.58
CA GLN A 260 5.00 21.50 1.84
C GLN A 260 3.95 22.10 2.78
N GLN A 261 2.72 21.63 2.74
CA GLN A 261 1.60 22.23 3.47
C GLN A 261 1.39 21.61 4.86
N GLU A 262 1.52 20.31 4.97
CA GLU A 262 1.29 19.56 6.24
C GLU A 262 2.57 18.96 6.84
N GLY A 263 3.68 18.98 6.10
CA GLY A 263 4.92 18.31 6.53
C GLY A 263 4.87 16.77 6.34
N LEU A 264 3.89 16.26 5.60
CA LEU A 264 3.75 14.83 5.34
C LEU A 264 4.53 14.44 4.09
N LEU A 265 5.73 13.90 4.27
CA LEU A 265 6.54 13.38 3.17
C LEU A 265 6.05 11.97 2.82
N VAL A 266 5.33 11.84 1.70
CA VAL A 266 4.62 10.61 1.28
C VAL A 266 5.02 10.15 -0.11
N GLY A 267 4.69 8.89 -0.46
CA GLY A 267 4.94 8.35 -1.79
C GLY A 267 3.94 8.82 -2.85
N ILE A 268 4.19 8.44 -4.12
CA ILE A 268 3.39 8.90 -5.28
C ILE A 268 1.93 8.40 -5.17
N SER A 269 1.71 7.17 -4.73
CA SER A 269 0.36 6.62 -4.58
C SER A 269 -0.46 7.28 -3.47
N ALA A 270 0.21 7.83 -2.45
CA ALA A 270 -0.44 8.69 -1.45
C ALA A 270 -0.92 10.00 -2.09
N GLY A 271 -0.10 10.61 -2.96
CA GLY A 271 -0.50 11.78 -3.73
C GLY A 271 -1.71 11.49 -4.63
N ALA A 272 -1.75 10.33 -5.27
CA ALA A 272 -2.90 9.91 -6.09
C ALA A 272 -4.17 9.76 -5.25
N ALA A 273 -4.10 9.05 -4.13
CA ALA A 273 -5.25 8.86 -3.25
C ALA A 273 -5.76 10.20 -2.67
N LEU A 274 -4.84 11.07 -2.27
CA LEU A 274 -5.18 12.40 -1.74
C LEU A 274 -5.77 13.32 -2.83
N TYR A 275 -5.28 13.26 -4.08
CA TYR A 275 -5.90 13.97 -5.19
C TYR A 275 -7.35 13.53 -5.39
N ALA A 276 -7.60 12.22 -5.47
CA ALA A 276 -8.96 11.69 -5.58
C ALA A 276 -9.84 12.14 -4.40
N ALA A 277 -9.35 12.05 -3.16
CA ALA A 277 -10.07 12.53 -1.98
C ALA A 277 -10.41 14.02 -2.07
N SER A 278 -9.51 14.83 -2.62
CA SER A 278 -9.74 16.28 -2.83
C SER A 278 -10.86 16.56 -3.82
N GLU A 279 -10.88 15.82 -4.94
CA GLU A 279 -11.94 15.96 -5.95
C GLU A 279 -13.30 15.46 -5.42
N ILE A 280 -13.30 14.36 -4.67
CA ILE A 280 -14.50 13.85 -3.99
C ILE A 280 -15.01 14.87 -2.95
N ALA A 281 -14.11 15.50 -2.20
CA ALA A 281 -14.46 16.50 -1.18
C ALA A 281 -15.11 17.77 -1.75
N ARG A 282 -14.79 18.13 -2.99
CA ARG A 282 -15.39 19.30 -3.69
C ARG A 282 -16.79 19.07 -4.21
N ARG A 283 -17.24 17.83 -4.28
CA ARG A 283 -18.58 17.51 -4.77
C ARG A 283 -19.65 18.06 -3.84
N PRO A 284 -20.68 18.79 -4.31
CA PRO A 284 -21.70 19.38 -3.46
C PRO A 284 -22.41 18.39 -2.54
N GLU A 285 -22.65 17.16 -3.01
CA GLU A 285 -23.30 16.09 -2.28
C GLU A 285 -22.45 15.55 -1.10
N ASN A 286 -21.17 15.91 -1.05
CA ASN A 286 -20.24 15.48 -0.01
C ASN A 286 -19.98 16.58 1.05
N LYS A 287 -20.65 17.72 0.93
CA LYS A 287 -20.51 18.81 1.90
C LYS A 287 -20.87 18.31 3.31
N GLY A 288 -19.96 18.53 4.27
CA GLY A 288 -20.14 18.15 5.66
C GLY A 288 -19.88 16.66 5.97
N LYS A 289 -19.52 15.85 4.97
CA LYS A 289 -19.12 14.45 5.19
C LYS A 289 -17.68 14.35 5.69
N LYS A 290 -17.35 13.26 6.37
CA LYS A 290 -15.97 12.93 6.78
C LYS A 290 -15.34 11.96 5.79
N ILE A 291 -14.26 12.38 5.14
CA ILE A 291 -13.53 11.60 4.16
C ILE A 291 -12.23 11.11 4.79
N VAL A 292 -12.05 9.81 4.86
CA VAL A 292 -10.78 9.19 5.27
C VAL A 292 -10.03 8.71 4.02
N VAL A 293 -8.80 9.16 3.86
CA VAL A 293 -7.90 8.73 2.79
C VAL A 293 -6.69 8.00 3.37
N LEU A 294 -6.34 6.84 2.81
CA LEU A 294 -5.16 6.10 3.25
C LEU A 294 -3.92 6.54 2.48
N LEU A 295 -2.89 6.98 3.20
CA LEU A 295 -1.56 7.34 2.69
C LEU A 295 -0.60 6.20 2.97
N PRO A 296 -0.23 5.38 1.96
CA PRO A 296 0.32 4.05 2.19
C PRO A 296 1.77 4.01 2.66
N ASP A 297 2.62 5.00 2.33
CA ASP A 297 4.05 4.91 2.63
C ASP A 297 4.78 6.26 2.74
N THR A 298 6.03 6.20 3.19
CA THR A 298 6.95 7.35 3.30
C THR A 298 7.48 7.80 1.95
N GLY A 299 7.66 9.11 1.79
CA GLY A 299 8.26 9.73 0.60
C GLY A 299 9.78 9.54 0.50
N GLU A 300 10.47 9.16 1.56
CA GLU A 300 11.94 8.96 1.54
C GLU A 300 12.38 7.92 0.48
N ARG A 301 11.52 6.97 0.15
CA ARG A 301 11.75 5.96 -0.89
C ARG A 301 11.65 6.49 -2.32
N TYR A 302 11.27 7.75 -2.48
CA TYR A 302 10.97 8.37 -3.77
C TYR A 302 11.84 9.61 -4.06
N LEU A 303 12.86 9.91 -3.22
CA LEU A 303 13.71 11.10 -3.37
C LEU A 303 14.48 11.11 -4.70
N SER A 304 14.82 9.95 -5.24
CA SER A 304 15.47 9.80 -6.56
C SER A 304 14.48 9.53 -7.70
N THR A 305 13.19 9.77 -7.51
CA THR A 305 12.15 9.58 -8.52
C THR A 305 11.57 10.90 -9.00
N VAL A 306 10.72 10.87 -10.04
CA VAL A 306 9.99 12.05 -10.54
C VAL A 306 9.17 12.77 -9.48
N LEU A 307 8.83 12.13 -8.36
CA LEU A 307 8.08 12.77 -7.29
C LEU A 307 8.83 13.99 -6.73
N TYR A 308 10.14 13.88 -6.49
CA TYR A 308 10.95 14.94 -5.90
C TYR A 308 12.05 15.46 -6.83
N ALA A 309 12.04 15.09 -8.09
CA ALA A 309 12.91 15.64 -9.13
C ALA A 309 12.34 17.00 -9.62
N PHE A 310 12.45 18.04 -8.79
CA PHE A 310 11.79 19.34 -9.04
C PHE A 310 12.28 20.04 -10.30
N GLU A 311 13.56 19.92 -10.63
CA GLU A 311 14.18 20.58 -11.79
C GLU A 311 13.95 19.78 -13.06
N GLU A 312 14.08 18.45 -13.00
CA GLU A 312 13.94 17.54 -14.15
C GLU A 312 12.47 17.26 -14.49
N TYR A 313 11.57 17.46 -13.52
CA TYR A 313 10.12 17.24 -13.70
C TYR A 313 9.32 18.40 -13.07
N PRO A 314 9.38 19.59 -13.64
CA PRO A 314 8.60 20.74 -13.17
C PRO A 314 7.12 20.54 -13.48
N LEU A 315 6.23 20.89 -12.53
CA LEU A 315 4.78 20.76 -12.66
C LEU A 315 4.08 22.07 -12.30
#